data_28b34d47d4224e0b36616fc095f9f5be
#
_entry.id   28b34d47d4224e0b36616fc095f9f5be
#
_cell.length_a   1.000
_cell.length_b   1.000
_cell.length_c   1.000
_cell.angle_alpha   90.00
_cell.angle_beta   90.00
_cell.angle_gamma   90.00
#
_symmetry.space_group_name_H-M   'P 1'
#
loop_
_entity.id
_entity.type
_entity.pdbx_description
1 polymer ?
#
loop_
_entity_poly.entity_id
_entity_poly.type
_entity_poly.pdbx_seq_one_letter_code
_entity_poly.pdbx_strand_id
1 'polypeptide(L)'
;CDVCAISSSEIEVVLKGTLCTLPSSTQIISLNGKSFEEICSEILKLGEQLDAEKEAKQHVDKAIARRNKLDSLPKYSRKILSLEWIDPFFSAGHWVPEQIEIAGFRSAIGQKGEHSRVISIEEIIESDPDDIAVICCGYKLHENKLFAEKLKNNKEINFLRPFKTDNIYSFDSDAYFSRP
;
A
#
# COMPACT_ATOMS: atom_id res chain seq x y z
N CYS A 1 -0.06 7.86 0.67
CA CYS A 1 0.22 8.37 -0.68
C CYS A 1 -0.23 9.82 -0.75
N ASP A 2 0.69 10.74 -1.05
CA ASP A 2 0.39 12.19 -1.14
C ASP A 2 -0.66 12.50 -2.24
N VAL A 3 -0.92 11.54 -3.11
CA VAL A 3 -1.93 11.65 -4.19
C VAL A 3 -3.34 11.31 -3.69
N CYS A 4 -3.47 10.45 -2.68
CA CYS A 4 -4.76 9.92 -2.22
C CYS A 4 -5.11 10.31 -0.77
N ALA A 5 -4.19 10.92 -0.03
CA ALA A 5 -4.39 11.31 1.37
C ALA A 5 -4.62 12.81 1.48
N ILE A 6 -5.70 13.19 2.15
CA ILE A 6 -5.94 14.59 2.55
C ILE A 6 -5.37 14.75 3.95
N SER A 7 -4.50 15.74 4.15
CA SER A 7 -3.95 16.04 5.46
C SER A 7 -4.98 16.72 6.36
N SER A 8 -4.81 16.62 7.69
CA SER A 8 -5.69 17.31 8.65
C SER A 8 -5.73 18.82 8.41
N SER A 9 -4.61 19.43 8.01
CA SER A 9 -4.51 20.85 7.68
C SER A 9 -5.31 21.20 6.41
N GLU A 10 -5.33 20.36 5.40
CA GLU A 10 -6.15 20.56 4.19
C GLU A 10 -7.63 20.45 4.51
N ILE A 11 -8.02 19.48 5.36
CA ILE A 11 -9.41 19.36 5.84
C ILE A 11 -9.82 20.66 6.55
N GLU A 12 -8.98 21.19 7.45
CA GLU A 12 -9.27 22.46 8.15
C GLU A 12 -9.42 23.64 7.18
N VAL A 13 -8.58 23.73 6.14
CA VAL A 13 -8.66 24.78 5.12
C VAL A 13 -9.98 24.67 4.33
N VAL A 14 -10.33 23.45 3.91
CA VAL A 14 -11.58 23.20 3.18
C VAL A 14 -12.79 23.54 4.04
N LEU A 15 -12.79 23.14 5.32
CA LEU A 15 -13.88 23.43 6.25
C LEU A 15 -14.04 24.93 6.52
N LYS A 16 -12.91 25.67 6.63
CA LYS A 16 -12.94 27.16 6.79
C LYS A 16 -13.45 27.89 5.54
N GLY A 17 -13.30 27.30 4.37
CA GLY A 17 -13.74 27.87 3.08
C GLY A 17 -15.16 27.48 2.64
N THR A 18 -15.83 26.57 3.35
CA THR A 18 -17.18 26.11 3.04
C THR A 18 -18.20 26.62 4.08
N LEU A 19 -19.49 26.67 3.68
CA LEU A 19 -20.60 26.95 4.59
C LEU A 19 -20.86 25.83 5.61
N CYS A 20 -20.06 24.77 5.57
CA CYS A 20 -20.19 23.62 6.45
C CYS A 20 -19.28 23.83 7.67
N THR A 21 -19.85 24.23 8.79
CA THR A 21 -19.15 24.30 10.08
C THR A 21 -19.36 23.00 10.84
N LEU A 22 -18.26 22.33 11.18
CA LEU A 22 -18.35 21.21 12.10
C LEU A 22 -18.71 21.70 13.52
N PRO A 23 -19.52 20.94 14.28
CA PRO A 23 -19.72 21.23 15.70
C PRO A 23 -18.39 21.36 16.44
N SER A 24 -18.32 22.24 17.44
CA SER A 24 -17.11 22.45 18.24
C SER A 24 -16.64 21.20 19.01
N SER A 25 -17.54 20.22 19.16
CA SER A 25 -17.27 18.92 19.79
C SER A 25 -16.72 17.87 18.82
N THR A 26 -16.61 18.18 17.51
CA THR A 26 -16.11 17.23 16.52
C THR A 26 -14.62 17.00 16.71
N GLN A 27 -14.24 15.74 16.90
CA GLN A 27 -12.84 15.30 16.90
C GLN A 27 -12.44 14.81 15.51
N ILE A 28 -11.28 15.27 15.04
CA ILE A 28 -10.68 14.78 13.79
C ILE A 28 -9.57 13.83 14.19
N ILE A 29 -9.72 12.56 13.80
CA ILE A 29 -8.72 11.52 14.04
C ILE A 29 -7.99 11.27 12.72
N SER A 30 -6.67 11.45 12.73
CA SER A 30 -5.82 11.17 11.57
C SER A 30 -5.16 9.80 11.73
N LEU A 31 -5.32 8.95 10.72
CA LEU A 31 -4.70 7.62 10.66
C LEU A 31 -3.60 7.64 9.61
N ASN A 32 -2.34 7.57 10.03
CA ASN A 32 -1.16 7.73 9.18
C ASN A 32 -0.14 6.58 9.30
N GLY A 33 -0.56 5.45 9.87
CA GLY A 33 0.30 4.28 10.06
C GLY A 33 0.99 3.85 8.77
N LYS A 34 2.30 3.66 8.83
CA LYS A 34 3.16 3.28 7.69
C LYS A 34 3.77 1.90 7.86
N SER A 35 3.47 1.22 8.94
CA SER A 35 3.91 -0.12 9.25
C SER A 35 2.80 -0.91 9.91
N PHE A 36 2.93 -2.22 9.96
CA PHE A 36 1.97 -3.09 10.62
C PHE A 36 1.79 -2.70 12.10
N GLU A 37 2.88 -2.42 12.79
CA GLU A 37 2.86 -2.03 14.20
C GLU A 37 2.15 -0.69 14.42
N GLU A 38 2.43 0.30 13.56
CA GLU A 38 1.78 1.62 13.64
C GLU A 38 0.28 1.51 13.37
N ILE A 39 -0.13 0.74 12.35
CA ILE A 39 -1.54 0.49 12.06
C ILE A 39 -2.24 -0.19 13.24
N CYS A 40 -1.62 -1.20 13.86
CA CYS A 40 -2.16 -1.84 15.05
C CYS A 40 -2.31 -0.84 16.21
N SER A 41 -1.32 0.03 16.43
CA SER A 41 -1.37 1.08 17.45
C SER A 41 -2.51 2.08 17.18
N GLU A 42 -2.69 2.49 15.94
CA GLU A 42 -3.78 3.39 15.55
C GLU A 42 -5.16 2.77 15.74
N ILE A 43 -5.33 1.48 15.43
CA ILE A 43 -6.58 0.76 15.69
C ILE A 43 -6.90 0.75 17.19
N LEU A 44 -5.92 0.52 18.06
CA LEU A 44 -6.13 0.55 19.51
C LEU A 44 -6.52 1.95 19.99
N LYS A 45 -5.82 2.99 19.53
CA LYS A 45 -6.16 4.39 19.85
C LYS A 45 -7.56 4.78 19.36
N LEU A 46 -7.94 4.31 18.17
CA LEU A 46 -9.28 4.53 17.64
C LEU A 46 -10.33 3.84 18.52
N GLY A 47 -10.04 2.62 18.99
CA GLY A 47 -10.90 1.90 19.94
C GLY A 47 -11.13 2.70 21.23
N GLU A 48 -10.07 3.29 21.80
CA GLU A 48 -10.17 4.16 22.99
C GLU A 48 -11.05 5.40 22.74
N GLN A 49 -10.94 6.02 21.56
CA GLN A 49 -11.72 7.21 21.21
C GLN A 49 -13.21 6.91 20.95
N LEU A 50 -13.55 5.67 20.62
CA LEU A 50 -14.89 5.23 20.24
C LEU A 50 -15.56 4.35 21.31
N ASP A 51 -14.98 4.23 22.51
CA ASP A 51 -15.43 3.32 23.59
C ASP A 51 -15.57 1.86 23.08
N ALA A 52 -14.63 1.41 22.22
CA ALA A 52 -14.63 0.12 21.56
C ALA A 52 -13.27 -0.63 21.72
N GLU A 53 -12.63 -0.50 22.89
CA GLU A 53 -11.29 -1.05 23.18
C GLU A 53 -11.24 -2.56 23.03
N LYS A 54 -12.31 -3.24 23.43
CA LYS A 54 -12.40 -4.70 23.38
C LYS A 54 -12.40 -5.19 21.93
N GLU A 55 -13.17 -4.56 21.07
CA GLU A 55 -13.28 -4.86 19.65
C GLU A 55 -11.96 -4.56 18.92
N ALA A 56 -11.37 -3.40 19.20
CA ALA A 56 -10.09 -2.99 18.67
C ALA A 56 -8.98 -3.99 19.05
N LYS A 57 -8.90 -4.36 20.34
CA LYS A 57 -7.95 -5.36 20.80
C LYS A 57 -8.14 -6.71 20.13
N GLN A 58 -9.38 -7.21 20.03
CA GLN A 58 -9.65 -8.47 19.34
C GLN A 58 -9.22 -8.44 17.86
N HIS A 59 -9.41 -7.29 17.20
CA HIS A 59 -9.02 -7.12 15.82
C HIS A 59 -7.49 -7.17 15.66
N VAL A 60 -6.77 -6.43 16.49
CA VAL A 60 -5.31 -6.41 16.52
C VAL A 60 -4.72 -7.78 16.88
N ASP A 61 -5.24 -8.45 17.89
CA ASP A 61 -4.79 -9.80 18.30
C ASP A 61 -4.93 -10.81 17.14
N LYS A 62 -6.05 -10.74 16.38
CA LYS A 62 -6.24 -11.57 15.17
C LYS A 62 -5.24 -11.23 14.06
N ALA A 63 -4.95 -9.94 13.85
CA ALA A 63 -3.98 -9.50 12.85
C ALA A 63 -2.57 -9.98 13.20
N ILE A 64 -2.15 -9.84 14.46
CA ILE A 64 -0.86 -10.34 14.96
C ILE A 64 -0.77 -11.87 14.80
N ALA A 65 -1.83 -12.60 15.16
CA ALA A 65 -1.83 -14.05 15.02
C ALA A 65 -1.70 -14.51 13.55
N ARG A 66 -2.32 -13.77 12.60
CA ARG A 66 -2.14 -14.03 11.16
C ARG A 66 -0.71 -13.75 10.70
N ARG A 67 -0.14 -12.61 11.11
CA ARG A 67 1.25 -12.25 10.80
C ARG A 67 2.22 -13.32 11.30
N ASN A 68 2.09 -13.74 12.55
CA ASN A 68 2.98 -14.76 13.15
C ASN A 68 2.94 -16.10 12.38
N LYS A 69 1.79 -16.47 11.80
CA LYS A 69 1.71 -17.65 10.92
C LYS A 69 2.50 -17.47 9.64
N LEU A 70 2.50 -16.25 9.07
CA LEU A 70 3.25 -15.94 7.84
C LEU A 70 4.75 -15.93 8.09
N ASP A 71 5.20 -15.53 9.29
CA ASP A 71 6.61 -15.52 9.63
C ASP A 71 7.26 -16.92 9.63
N SER A 72 6.46 -17.97 9.78
CA SER A 72 6.90 -19.37 9.68
C SER A 72 6.99 -19.90 8.24
N LEU A 73 6.53 -19.14 7.25
CA LEU A 73 6.59 -19.53 5.85
C LEU A 73 8.04 -19.45 5.32
N PRO A 74 8.37 -20.25 4.28
CA PRO A 74 9.65 -20.15 3.60
C PRO A 74 9.94 -18.73 3.12
N LYS A 75 11.19 -18.30 3.27
CA LYS A 75 11.66 -17.02 2.72
C LYS A 75 12.28 -17.24 1.34
N TYR A 76 11.90 -16.39 0.39
CA TYR A 76 12.36 -16.47 -0.99
C TYR A 76 13.29 -15.30 -1.32
N SER A 77 14.27 -15.52 -2.18
CA SER A 77 15.15 -14.47 -2.66
C SER A 77 14.52 -13.62 -3.78
N ARG A 78 13.32 -13.99 -4.23
CA ARG A 78 12.62 -13.31 -5.35
C ARG A 78 12.26 -11.88 -4.97
N LYS A 79 12.52 -10.96 -5.90
CA LYS A 79 12.25 -9.55 -5.78
C LYS A 79 10.92 -9.20 -6.48
N ILE A 80 10.02 -8.56 -5.77
CA ILE A 80 8.72 -8.10 -6.28
C ILE A 80 8.75 -6.59 -6.43
N LEU A 81 8.52 -6.10 -7.65
CA LEU A 81 8.26 -4.69 -7.93
C LEU A 81 6.76 -4.45 -7.81
N SER A 82 6.35 -3.71 -6.78
CA SER A 82 4.95 -3.31 -6.60
C SER A 82 4.73 -1.92 -7.16
N LEU A 83 3.81 -1.79 -8.12
CA LEU A 83 3.46 -0.54 -8.79
C LEU A 83 2.09 -0.06 -8.33
N GLU A 84 2.07 1.05 -7.59
CA GLU A 84 0.84 1.75 -7.18
C GLU A 84 0.27 2.64 -8.30
N TRP A 85 1.08 2.92 -9.33
CA TRP A 85 0.69 3.62 -10.55
C TRP A 85 1.64 3.29 -11.69
N ILE A 86 1.18 3.44 -12.94
CA ILE A 86 1.95 3.01 -14.11
C ILE A 86 2.26 4.14 -15.11
N ASP A 87 1.74 5.34 -14.87
CA ASP A 87 2.01 6.50 -15.73
C ASP A 87 1.73 7.82 -14.95
N PRO A 88 2.78 8.47 -14.40
CA PRO A 88 4.14 7.96 -14.26
C PRO A 88 4.23 6.72 -13.34
N PHE A 89 5.33 5.98 -13.39
CA PHE A 89 5.51 4.86 -12.48
C PHE A 89 5.66 5.33 -11.04
N PHE A 90 4.88 4.71 -10.13
CA PHE A 90 5.01 4.87 -8.68
C PHE A 90 5.32 3.53 -8.03
N SER A 91 6.40 3.47 -7.27
CA SER A 91 6.66 2.32 -6.40
C SER A 91 5.73 2.35 -5.19
N ALA A 92 5.39 1.18 -4.70
CA ALA A 92 4.68 1.06 -3.44
C ALA A 92 5.54 1.51 -2.25
N GLY A 93 4.88 2.10 -1.28
CA GLY A 93 5.48 2.56 -0.04
C GLY A 93 4.68 2.13 1.20
N HIS A 94 4.86 2.87 2.30
CA HIS A 94 4.17 2.68 3.57
C HIS A 94 4.35 1.25 4.11
N TRP A 95 3.27 0.50 4.25
CA TRP A 95 3.26 -0.89 4.75
C TRP A 95 3.43 -1.94 3.66
N VAL A 96 3.31 -1.59 2.36
CA VAL A 96 3.33 -2.57 1.28
C VAL A 96 4.67 -3.31 1.17
N PRO A 97 5.84 -2.65 1.24
CA PRO A 97 7.12 -3.38 1.29
C PRO A 97 7.19 -4.37 2.45
N GLU A 98 6.68 -4.01 3.63
CA GLU A 98 6.61 -4.91 4.78
C GLU A 98 5.68 -6.11 4.53
N GLN A 99 4.52 -5.91 3.85
CA GLN A 99 3.64 -7.03 3.47
C GLN A 99 4.36 -8.04 2.57
N ILE A 100 5.17 -7.56 1.62
CA ILE A 100 5.97 -8.41 0.74
C ILE A 100 6.99 -9.21 1.54
N GLU A 101 7.69 -8.58 2.50
CA GLU A 101 8.68 -9.22 3.35
C GLU A 101 8.06 -10.25 4.30
N ILE A 102 6.92 -9.93 4.89
CA ILE A 102 6.15 -10.87 5.73
C ILE A 102 5.70 -12.08 4.91
N ALA A 103 5.29 -11.87 3.65
CA ALA A 103 4.94 -12.94 2.73
C ALA A 103 6.16 -13.81 2.29
N GLY A 104 7.37 -13.44 2.72
CA GLY A 104 8.58 -14.19 2.46
C GLY A 104 9.36 -13.78 1.22
N PHE A 105 9.02 -12.68 0.59
CA PHE A 105 9.68 -12.14 -0.60
C PHE A 105 10.53 -10.90 -0.24
N ARG A 106 11.12 -10.27 -1.24
CA ARG A 106 11.89 -9.03 -1.11
C ARG A 106 11.21 -7.93 -1.92
N SER A 107 11.05 -6.75 -1.35
CA SER A 107 10.66 -5.58 -2.16
C SER A 107 11.79 -5.21 -3.12
N ALA A 108 11.50 -5.01 -4.40
CA ALA A 108 12.50 -4.61 -5.39
C ALA A 108 12.83 -3.12 -5.25
N ILE A 109 11.82 -2.29 -5.01
CA ILE A 109 11.93 -0.85 -4.77
C ILE A 109 10.98 -0.48 -3.64
N GLY A 110 11.38 0.50 -2.82
CA GLY A 110 10.64 0.95 -1.65
C GLY A 110 11.01 0.16 -0.40
N GLN A 111 10.96 0.83 0.73
CA GLN A 111 11.25 0.28 2.05
C GLN A 111 10.08 0.50 3.00
N LYS A 112 9.97 -0.36 4.00
CA LYS A 112 8.99 -0.23 5.08
C LYS A 112 9.01 1.19 5.67
N GLY A 113 7.84 1.82 5.74
CA GLY A 113 7.67 3.13 6.36
C GLY A 113 8.01 4.32 5.45
N GLU A 114 8.62 4.10 4.28
CA GLU A 114 8.84 5.15 3.30
C GLU A 114 7.57 5.49 2.53
N HIS A 115 7.50 6.71 1.98
CA HIS A 115 6.39 7.09 1.11
C HIS A 115 6.49 6.41 -0.25
N SER A 116 5.33 6.16 -0.86
CA SER A 116 5.25 5.86 -2.30
C SER A 116 5.83 7.03 -3.09
N ARG A 117 6.60 6.75 -4.14
CA ARG A 117 7.24 7.80 -4.93
C ARG A 117 7.27 7.46 -6.41
N VAL A 118 7.42 8.50 -7.22
CA VAL A 118 7.74 8.33 -8.63
C VAL A 118 9.09 7.62 -8.76
N ILE A 119 9.15 6.66 -9.65
CA ILE A 119 10.37 5.94 -10.02
C ILE A 119 10.62 6.05 -11.52
N SER A 120 11.88 6.09 -11.90
CA SER A 120 12.27 6.13 -13.30
C SER A 120 12.32 4.72 -13.90
N ILE A 121 12.36 4.66 -15.23
CA ILE A 121 12.53 3.41 -15.97
C ILE A 121 13.90 2.78 -15.65
N GLU A 122 14.94 3.60 -15.49
CA GLU A 122 16.27 3.16 -15.11
C GLU A 122 16.26 2.48 -13.74
N GLU A 123 15.55 3.05 -12.75
CA GLU A 123 15.41 2.43 -11.42
C GLU A 123 14.68 1.08 -11.51
N ILE A 124 13.66 0.97 -12.37
CA ILE A 124 12.94 -0.30 -12.59
C ILE A 124 13.90 -1.35 -13.17
N ILE A 125 14.70 -0.97 -14.16
CA ILE A 125 15.69 -1.86 -14.81
C ILE A 125 16.76 -2.28 -13.81
N GLU A 126 17.34 -1.35 -13.06
CA GLU A 126 18.39 -1.61 -12.08
C GLU A 126 17.91 -2.47 -10.91
N SER A 127 16.63 -2.37 -10.54
CA SER A 127 16.06 -3.21 -9.48
C SER A 127 16.01 -4.69 -9.84
N ASP A 128 16.07 -5.03 -11.16
CA ASP A 128 16.01 -6.40 -11.70
C ASP A 128 14.96 -7.25 -10.98
N PRO A 129 13.66 -6.95 -11.11
CA PRO A 129 12.61 -7.68 -10.41
C PRO A 129 12.39 -9.05 -11.01
N ASP A 130 12.03 -10.02 -10.17
CA ASP A 130 11.57 -11.35 -10.59
C ASP A 130 10.10 -11.36 -10.95
N ASP A 131 9.32 -10.53 -10.26
CA ASP A 131 7.86 -10.42 -10.38
C ASP A 131 7.43 -8.97 -10.37
N ILE A 132 6.31 -8.66 -11.01
CA ILE A 132 5.64 -7.36 -10.93
C ILE A 132 4.24 -7.55 -10.33
N ALA A 133 3.93 -6.76 -9.31
CA ALA A 133 2.60 -6.65 -8.73
C ALA A 133 1.96 -5.31 -9.13
N VAL A 134 0.89 -5.34 -9.90
CA VAL A 134 0.10 -4.17 -10.29
C VAL A 134 -0.99 -3.98 -9.26
N ILE A 135 -0.85 -2.92 -8.47
CA ILE A 135 -1.68 -2.58 -7.31
C ILE A 135 -2.10 -1.11 -7.33
N CYS A 136 -2.49 -0.59 -8.51
CA CYS A 136 -2.84 0.81 -8.65
C CYS A 136 -3.92 1.20 -7.64
N CYS A 137 -3.61 2.24 -6.86
CA CYS A 137 -4.41 2.69 -5.72
C CYS A 137 -5.83 3.08 -6.14
N GLY A 138 -6.85 2.61 -5.41
CA GLY A 138 -8.25 2.88 -5.70
C GLY A 138 -8.85 2.06 -6.86
N TYR A 139 -8.12 1.10 -7.41
CA TYR A 139 -8.59 0.26 -8.50
C TYR A 139 -8.81 -1.19 -8.09
N LYS A 140 -9.87 -1.77 -8.66
CA LYS A 140 -10.22 -3.18 -8.45
C LYS A 140 -9.43 -4.10 -9.37
N LEU A 141 -9.51 -5.41 -9.09
CA LEU A 141 -8.77 -6.42 -9.82
C LEU A 141 -8.93 -6.32 -11.35
N HIS A 142 -10.15 -6.06 -11.84
CA HIS A 142 -10.39 -6.03 -13.29
C HIS A 142 -9.70 -4.85 -13.96
N GLU A 143 -9.60 -3.71 -13.28
CA GLU A 143 -8.91 -2.51 -13.78
C GLU A 143 -7.39 -2.69 -13.71
N ASN A 144 -6.88 -3.25 -12.60
CA ASN A 144 -5.46 -3.57 -12.47
C ASN A 144 -4.99 -4.59 -13.51
N LYS A 145 -5.85 -5.50 -13.98
CA LYS A 145 -5.55 -6.36 -15.13
C LYS A 145 -5.36 -5.54 -16.42
N LEU A 146 -6.16 -4.51 -16.65
CA LEU A 146 -5.99 -3.64 -17.82
C LEU A 146 -4.68 -2.85 -17.75
N PHE A 147 -4.28 -2.41 -16.57
CA PHE A 147 -2.97 -1.77 -16.35
C PHE A 147 -1.81 -2.74 -16.59
N ALA A 148 -1.93 -3.99 -16.15
CA ALA A 148 -0.93 -5.03 -16.45
C ALA A 148 -0.77 -5.28 -17.95
N GLU A 149 -1.88 -5.30 -18.70
CA GLU A 149 -1.82 -5.43 -20.18
C GLU A 149 -1.16 -4.20 -20.84
N LYS A 150 -1.38 -2.98 -20.31
CA LYS A 150 -0.65 -1.78 -20.78
C LYS A 150 0.86 -1.92 -20.54
N LEU A 151 1.26 -2.42 -19.37
CA LEU A 151 2.68 -2.66 -19.05
C LEU A 151 3.33 -3.63 -20.01
N LYS A 152 2.66 -4.72 -20.39
CA LYS A 152 3.16 -5.71 -21.37
C LYS A 152 3.48 -5.09 -22.73
N ASN A 153 2.80 -4.01 -23.09
CA ASN A 153 3.02 -3.28 -24.33
C ASN A 153 4.05 -2.14 -24.22
N ASN A 154 4.56 -1.86 -23.01
CA ASN A 154 5.57 -0.84 -22.82
C ASN A 154 6.96 -1.33 -23.27
N LYS A 155 7.47 -0.78 -24.39
CA LYS A 155 8.73 -1.21 -25.01
C LYS A 155 9.96 -0.91 -24.18
N GLU A 156 9.88 0.01 -23.21
CA GLU A 156 11.01 0.42 -22.39
C GLU A 156 11.32 -0.55 -21.26
N ILE A 157 10.35 -1.41 -20.89
CA ILE A 157 10.51 -2.36 -19.79
C ILE A 157 10.10 -3.80 -20.14
N ASN A 158 9.41 -4.05 -21.25
CA ASN A 158 8.87 -5.38 -21.59
C ASN A 158 9.95 -6.43 -21.90
N PHE A 159 11.20 -6.05 -21.98
CA PHE A 159 12.35 -6.97 -22.10
C PHE A 159 12.79 -7.55 -20.74
N LEU A 160 12.30 -7.04 -19.61
CA LEU A 160 12.63 -7.53 -18.29
C LEU A 160 12.09 -8.93 -18.06
N ARG A 161 12.69 -9.65 -17.10
CA ARG A 161 12.35 -11.04 -16.77
C ARG A 161 10.87 -11.29 -16.50
N PRO A 162 10.15 -10.47 -15.71
CA PRO A 162 8.74 -10.69 -15.43
C PRO A 162 7.85 -10.78 -16.68
N PHE A 163 8.17 -10.00 -17.71
CA PHE A 163 7.42 -10.02 -18.96
C PHE A 163 7.70 -11.27 -19.80
N LYS A 164 8.93 -11.82 -19.73
CA LYS A 164 9.32 -13.03 -20.45
C LYS A 164 8.76 -14.30 -19.81
N THR A 165 8.56 -14.28 -18.51
CA THR A 165 8.10 -15.42 -17.72
C THR A 165 6.61 -15.33 -17.34
N ASP A 166 5.92 -14.28 -17.81
CA ASP A 166 4.53 -13.94 -17.46
C ASP A 166 4.27 -13.81 -15.93
N ASN A 167 5.28 -13.34 -15.22
CA ASN A 167 5.23 -13.11 -13.77
C ASN A 167 4.72 -11.69 -13.46
N ILE A 168 3.57 -11.32 -14.02
CA ILE A 168 2.90 -10.05 -13.79
C ILE A 168 1.55 -10.35 -13.16
N TYR A 169 1.38 -9.92 -11.93
CA TYR A 169 0.21 -10.19 -11.12
C TYR A 169 -0.59 -8.93 -10.89
N SER A 170 -1.90 -9.03 -10.97
CA SER A 170 -2.83 -7.94 -10.65
C SER A 170 -3.61 -8.27 -9.40
N PHE A 171 -3.86 -7.27 -8.58
CA PHE A 171 -4.61 -7.44 -7.35
C PHE A 171 -5.77 -6.44 -7.26
N ASP A 172 -6.74 -6.74 -6.41
CA ASP A 172 -7.74 -5.77 -5.97
C ASP A 172 -7.08 -4.90 -4.91
N SER A 173 -6.77 -3.64 -5.29
CA SER A 173 -6.03 -2.75 -4.38
C SER A 173 -6.87 -2.31 -3.20
N ASP A 174 -8.18 -2.13 -3.39
CA ASP A 174 -9.07 -1.75 -2.30
C ASP A 174 -9.14 -2.83 -1.21
N ALA A 175 -9.08 -4.10 -1.64
CA ALA A 175 -9.19 -5.22 -0.72
C ALA A 175 -7.89 -5.51 0.05
N TYR A 176 -6.70 -5.21 -0.53
CA TYR A 176 -5.43 -5.71 0.00
C TYR A 176 -4.37 -4.66 0.29
N PHE A 177 -4.42 -3.49 -0.36
CA PHE A 177 -3.33 -2.51 -0.33
C PHE A 177 -3.77 -1.10 0.01
N SER A 178 -5.05 -0.76 -0.13
CA SER A 178 -5.58 0.54 0.27
C SER A 178 -5.78 0.60 1.78
N ARG A 179 -5.83 1.82 2.31
CA ARG A 179 -6.21 2.04 3.71
C ARG A 179 -7.65 1.59 3.92
N PRO A 180 -7.95 0.99 5.07
CA PRO A 180 -9.32 0.63 5.43
C PRO A 180 -10.20 1.87 5.62
#